data_68f74885282686b619f4a68ea8bd7179
#
_entry.id   68f74885282686b619f4a68ea8bd7179
#
_cell.length_a   1.000
_cell.length_b   1.000
_cell.length_c   1.000
_cell.angle_alpha   90.00
_cell.angle_beta   90.00
_cell.angle_gamma   90.00
#
_symmetry.space_group_name_H-M   'P 1'
#
loop_
_entity.id
_entity.type
_entity.pdbx_description
1 polymer ?
#
loop_
_entity_poly.entity_id
_entity_poly.type
_entity_poly.pdbx_seq_one_letter_code
_entity_poly.pdbx_strand_id
1 'polypeptide(L)'
;MGKLFGTDGIRGVVGETLTAELAYRVGQAITIVLTEQKGSAPTITIGKDTRISSDMLESALMAGICAMGGSVMPFGTIPTPAVAFLTVQEEADAGIVISASHNPYEHNGIKIFGAQGYKLSDEMEEKVEDIVLSEESLPVKTRDQIGMRLHGMRQMKSDYIDHLLSTVDCDMRGLRVLVDCANGAASATAPGLFGKLPLHADFIFDKPDGININNGCGSTHMETLCRGVVAGKYDLGIAFDGDADRCLLVDEKGHIIDGDKVLAVCGKAMRRKGSLNGNAIVATVMSNLGLHEFCRKGDFLLVCTDVGDRHVLEKMIECGYMIGGEQSGHTIFREYATTGDGELTALQFIQAYCEAGVPASELVSCCAQYPQELINVPVSAVGGAKERIMADDRLWEQVRSQEEALNGEGRILIRPSGTEALIRVMVEAKTVEIAHNVAKTLAEFIKTL
;
A
#
# COMPACT_ATOMS: atom_id res chain seq x y z
N MET A 1 -4.16 2.73 18.74
CA MET A 1 -3.04 1.91 18.23
C MET A 1 -2.63 0.96 19.32
N GLY A 2 -2.55 -0.33 19.02
CA GLY A 2 -2.12 -1.38 19.92
C GLY A 2 -0.64 -1.24 20.30
N LYS A 3 -0.20 -2.06 21.23
CA LYS A 3 1.24 -2.14 21.62
C LYS A 3 2.06 -2.92 20.59
N LEU A 4 1.40 -3.81 19.82
CA LEU A 4 2.01 -4.72 18.87
C LEU A 4 1.57 -4.42 17.43
N PHE A 5 0.26 -4.25 17.19
CA PHE A 5 -0.28 -3.88 15.90
C PHE A 5 -0.12 -2.37 15.63
N GLY A 6 0.57 -2.04 14.55
CA GLY A 6 0.62 -0.70 13.99
C GLY A 6 -0.51 -0.47 12.98
N THR A 7 -0.42 0.60 12.17
CA THR A 7 -1.40 0.91 11.11
C THR A 7 -1.43 -0.14 9.99
N ASP A 8 -0.38 -0.97 9.85
CA ASP A 8 -0.24 -1.95 8.78
C ASP A 8 0.36 -3.27 9.32
N GLY A 9 -0.28 -3.82 10.35
CA GLY A 9 0.09 -5.06 10.99
C GLY A 9 1.26 -4.94 11.98
N ILE A 10 1.81 -6.09 12.36
CA ILE A 10 2.98 -6.20 13.23
C ILE A 10 4.23 -6.02 12.39
N ARG A 11 5.13 -5.10 12.74
CA ARG A 11 6.39 -4.88 12.03
C ARG A 11 7.58 -4.81 12.98
N GLY A 12 8.75 -5.29 12.53
CA GLY A 12 9.96 -5.21 13.31
C GLY A 12 11.21 -5.65 12.57
N VAL A 13 12.36 -5.42 13.21
CA VAL A 13 13.63 -6.01 12.77
C VAL A 13 13.63 -7.47 13.19
N VAL A 14 13.88 -8.35 12.22
CA VAL A 14 13.79 -9.80 12.46
C VAL A 14 14.95 -10.28 13.34
N GLY A 15 14.60 -11.09 14.34
CA GLY A 15 15.55 -11.56 15.35
C GLY A 15 15.74 -10.62 16.56
N GLU A 16 15.22 -9.38 16.45
CA GLU A 16 15.22 -8.41 17.56
C GLU A 16 13.82 -8.20 18.12
N THR A 17 12.94 -7.57 17.35
CA THR A 17 11.56 -7.25 17.76
C THR A 17 10.53 -8.15 17.12
N LEU A 18 10.80 -8.70 15.94
CA LEU A 18 9.97 -9.69 15.26
C LEU A 18 10.70 -11.04 15.24
N THR A 19 10.34 -11.92 16.16
CA THR A 19 10.98 -13.23 16.35
C THR A 19 10.11 -14.37 15.86
N ALA A 20 10.70 -15.55 15.64
CA ALA A 20 9.96 -16.77 15.33
C ALA A 20 8.99 -17.15 16.47
N GLU A 21 9.36 -16.90 17.72
CA GLU A 21 8.51 -17.15 18.89
C GLU A 21 7.27 -16.24 18.87
N LEU A 22 7.44 -14.94 18.55
CA LEU A 22 6.34 -14.01 18.38
C LEU A 22 5.42 -14.47 17.24
N ALA A 23 5.97 -14.86 16.08
CA ALA A 23 5.19 -15.37 14.96
C ALA A 23 4.42 -16.64 15.31
N TYR A 24 5.04 -17.59 16.02
CA TYR A 24 4.35 -18.78 16.55
C TYR A 24 3.16 -18.39 17.43
N ARG A 25 3.37 -17.43 18.32
CA ARG A 25 2.34 -16.97 19.25
C ARG A 25 1.21 -16.21 18.54
N VAL A 26 1.52 -15.42 17.50
CA VAL A 26 0.51 -14.80 16.63
C VAL A 26 -0.33 -15.87 15.92
N GLY A 27 0.31 -16.94 15.41
CA GLY A 27 -0.41 -18.06 14.82
C GLY A 27 -1.36 -18.76 15.78
N GLN A 28 -0.95 -18.92 17.06
CA GLN A 28 -1.83 -19.44 18.09
C GLN A 28 -3.01 -18.51 18.37
N ALA A 29 -2.73 -17.22 18.59
CA ALA A 29 -3.71 -16.22 18.98
C ALA A 29 -4.81 -16.04 17.91
N ILE A 30 -4.43 -15.88 16.65
CA ILE A 30 -5.42 -15.74 15.56
C ILE A 30 -6.30 -16.99 15.45
N THR A 31 -5.74 -18.19 15.65
CA THR A 31 -6.51 -19.43 15.59
C THR A 31 -7.53 -19.50 16.72
N ILE A 32 -7.17 -19.06 17.94
CA ILE A 32 -8.10 -19.00 19.07
C ILE A 32 -9.26 -18.04 18.76
N VAL A 33 -8.92 -16.79 18.36
CA VAL A 33 -9.93 -15.75 18.09
C VAL A 33 -10.91 -16.20 17.01
N LEU A 34 -10.41 -16.77 15.91
CA LEU A 34 -11.27 -17.26 14.84
C LEU A 34 -12.10 -18.49 15.25
N THR A 35 -11.53 -19.39 16.07
CA THR A 35 -12.27 -20.55 16.59
C THR A 35 -13.41 -20.12 17.50
N GLU A 36 -13.20 -19.13 18.36
CA GLU A 36 -14.25 -18.58 19.22
C GLU A 36 -15.36 -17.92 18.39
N GLN A 37 -15.00 -17.19 17.34
CA GLN A 37 -15.96 -16.52 16.47
C GLN A 37 -16.80 -17.51 15.64
N LYS A 38 -16.13 -18.54 15.08
CA LYS A 38 -16.75 -19.50 14.15
C LYS A 38 -17.40 -20.69 14.86
N GLY A 39 -16.92 -21.06 16.07
CA GLY A 39 -17.30 -22.27 16.77
C GLY A 39 -16.66 -23.55 16.24
N SER A 40 -15.71 -23.46 15.32
CA SER A 40 -14.97 -24.58 14.72
C SER A 40 -13.55 -24.17 14.34
N ALA A 41 -12.67 -25.15 14.10
CA ALA A 41 -11.30 -24.90 13.69
C ALA A 41 -11.24 -24.13 12.37
N PRO A 42 -10.46 -23.02 12.28
CA PRO A 42 -10.36 -22.19 11.07
C PRO A 42 -9.41 -22.78 10.04
N THR A 43 -9.61 -22.35 8.78
CA THR A 43 -8.63 -22.47 7.69
C THR A 43 -7.98 -21.11 7.46
N ILE A 44 -6.65 -21.04 7.48
CA ILE A 44 -5.89 -19.80 7.35
C ILE A 44 -4.94 -19.92 6.15
N THR A 45 -4.98 -18.96 5.25
CA THR A 45 -4.04 -18.87 4.14
C THR A 45 -2.81 -18.07 4.55
N ILE A 46 -1.64 -18.36 3.96
CA ILE A 46 -0.41 -17.60 4.22
C ILE A 46 0.32 -17.35 2.90
N GLY A 47 0.62 -16.07 2.62
CA GLY A 47 1.53 -15.65 1.56
C GLY A 47 2.68 -14.83 2.12
N LYS A 48 3.73 -14.64 1.32
CA LYS A 48 4.93 -13.93 1.77
C LYS A 48 5.64 -13.24 0.62
N ASP A 49 6.45 -12.24 0.97
CA ASP A 49 7.42 -11.66 0.06
C ASP A 49 8.73 -12.49 -0.01
N THR A 50 9.74 -11.94 -0.64
CA THR A 50 10.99 -12.63 -0.96
C THR A 50 12.08 -12.52 0.11
N ARG A 51 11.81 -11.89 1.25
CA ARG A 51 12.80 -11.71 2.33
C ARG A 51 13.28 -13.06 2.86
N ILE A 52 14.58 -13.18 3.15
CA ILE A 52 15.19 -14.40 3.68
C ILE A 52 14.51 -14.86 4.99
N SER A 53 13.99 -13.93 5.78
CA SER A 53 13.30 -14.20 7.03
C SER A 53 11.88 -14.74 6.88
N SER A 54 11.29 -14.60 5.68
CA SER A 54 9.88 -14.94 5.45
C SER A 54 9.61 -16.44 5.61
N ASP A 55 10.54 -17.31 5.22
CA ASP A 55 10.40 -18.78 5.38
C ASP A 55 10.38 -19.18 6.87
N MET A 56 11.23 -18.55 7.69
CA MET A 56 11.27 -18.81 9.12
C MET A 56 9.96 -18.38 9.80
N LEU A 57 9.49 -17.17 9.49
CA LEU A 57 8.24 -16.63 10.07
C LEU A 57 7.02 -17.43 9.61
N GLU A 58 6.96 -17.83 8.33
CA GLU A 58 5.91 -18.71 7.81
C GLU A 58 5.85 -20.03 8.57
N SER A 59 7.01 -20.67 8.75
CA SER A 59 7.09 -21.94 9.48
C SER A 59 6.62 -21.82 10.93
N ALA A 60 6.97 -20.74 11.61
CA ALA A 60 6.57 -20.46 12.97
C ALA A 60 5.06 -20.19 13.07
N LEU A 61 4.49 -19.35 12.21
CA LEU A 61 3.05 -19.11 12.12
C LEU A 61 2.27 -20.40 11.89
N MET A 62 2.70 -21.19 10.90
CA MET A 62 2.08 -22.49 10.58
C MET A 62 2.09 -23.43 11.78
N ALA A 63 3.21 -23.53 12.51
CA ALA A 63 3.31 -24.35 13.70
C ALA A 63 2.33 -23.87 14.78
N GLY A 64 2.22 -22.55 15.00
CA GLY A 64 1.27 -21.96 15.94
C GLY A 64 -0.19 -22.25 15.59
N ILE A 65 -0.57 -22.07 14.33
CA ILE A 65 -1.91 -22.36 13.81
C ILE A 65 -2.27 -23.83 14.02
N CYS A 66 -1.39 -24.73 13.56
CA CYS A 66 -1.63 -26.18 13.69
C CYS A 66 -1.68 -26.63 15.15
N ALA A 67 -0.87 -26.07 16.04
CA ALA A 67 -0.87 -26.40 17.46
C ALA A 67 -2.22 -26.07 18.13
N MET A 68 -2.98 -25.13 17.61
CA MET A 68 -4.30 -24.76 18.10
C MET A 68 -5.45 -25.46 17.34
N GLY A 69 -5.14 -26.33 16.37
CA GLY A 69 -6.12 -27.12 15.62
C GLY A 69 -6.56 -26.45 14.30
N GLY A 70 -6.08 -25.26 13.96
CA GLY A 70 -6.35 -24.60 12.69
C GLY A 70 -5.64 -25.28 11.53
N SER A 71 -6.25 -25.28 10.35
CA SER A 71 -5.60 -25.73 9.11
C SER A 71 -4.94 -24.55 8.41
N VAL A 72 -3.79 -24.77 7.75
CA VAL A 72 -3.05 -23.71 7.09
C VAL A 72 -2.76 -24.05 5.64
N MET A 73 -2.97 -23.08 4.74
CA MET A 73 -2.75 -23.21 3.30
C MET A 73 -1.70 -22.18 2.84
N PRO A 74 -0.43 -22.60 2.70
CA PRO A 74 0.63 -21.69 2.27
C PRO A 74 0.61 -21.50 0.74
N PHE A 75 0.68 -20.23 0.29
CA PHE A 75 0.74 -19.83 -1.11
C PHE A 75 2.18 -19.63 -1.62
N GLY A 76 3.15 -19.55 -0.69
CA GLY A 76 4.53 -19.20 -0.99
C GLY A 76 4.70 -17.72 -1.32
N THR A 77 5.67 -17.39 -2.17
CA THR A 77 5.90 -16.01 -2.59
C THR A 77 4.80 -15.55 -3.53
N ILE A 78 4.06 -14.51 -3.10
CA ILE A 78 2.92 -13.95 -3.81
C ILE A 78 2.63 -12.52 -3.31
N PRO A 79 2.08 -11.60 -4.13
CA PRO A 79 1.68 -10.26 -3.70
C PRO A 79 0.68 -10.24 -2.54
N THR A 80 0.75 -9.18 -1.73
CA THR A 80 -0.22 -8.93 -0.64
C THR A 80 -1.68 -8.97 -1.13
N PRO A 81 -2.06 -8.26 -2.21
CA PRO A 81 -3.43 -8.32 -2.72
C PRO A 81 -3.85 -9.71 -3.20
N ALA A 82 -2.92 -10.50 -3.71
CA ALA A 82 -3.22 -11.88 -4.11
C ALA A 82 -3.63 -12.74 -2.90
N VAL A 83 -3.02 -12.54 -1.73
CA VAL A 83 -3.44 -13.24 -0.50
C VAL A 83 -4.85 -12.82 -0.11
N ALA A 84 -5.18 -11.53 -0.14
CA ALA A 84 -6.52 -11.05 0.15
C ALA A 84 -7.56 -11.65 -0.81
N PHE A 85 -7.29 -11.64 -2.11
CA PHE A 85 -8.15 -12.23 -3.15
C PHE A 85 -8.34 -13.75 -2.96
N LEU A 86 -7.25 -14.49 -2.80
CA LEU A 86 -7.29 -15.95 -2.67
C LEU A 86 -7.89 -16.40 -1.33
N THR A 87 -7.79 -15.60 -0.27
CA THR A 87 -8.48 -15.88 1.01
C THR A 87 -9.99 -15.96 0.80
N VAL A 88 -10.54 -15.03 0.02
CA VAL A 88 -11.97 -15.02 -0.34
C VAL A 88 -12.30 -16.19 -1.28
N GLN A 89 -11.49 -16.41 -2.30
CA GLN A 89 -11.74 -17.45 -3.30
C GLN A 89 -11.70 -18.87 -2.71
N GLU A 90 -10.78 -19.13 -1.79
CA GLU A 90 -10.62 -20.42 -1.11
C GLU A 90 -11.58 -20.58 0.10
N GLU A 91 -12.47 -19.61 0.32
CA GLU A 91 -13.40 -19.59 1.46
C GLU A 91 -12.69 -19.78 2.81
N ALA A 92 -11.45 -19.25 2.91
CA ALA A 92 -10.67 -19.32 4.14
C ALA A 92 -11.18 -18.30 5.19
N ASP A 93 -10.95 -18.59 6.46
CA ASP A 93 -11.41 -17.76 7.57
C ASP A 93 -10.51 -16.53 7.78
N ALA A 94 -9.25 -16.61 7.36
CA ALA A 94 -8.30 -15.50 7.36
C ALA A 94 -7.15 -15.73 6.35
N GLY A 95 -6.50 -14.63 5.97
CA GLY A 95 -5.27 -14.65 5.19
C GLY A 95 -4.15 -13.90 5.91
N ILE A 96 -2.97 -14.47 5.98
CA ILE A 96 -1.79 -13.86 6.59
C ILE A 96 -0.78 -13.53 5.50
N VAL A 97 -0.25 -12.32 5.54
CA VAL A 97 0.86 -11.87 4.68
C VAL A 97 2.09 -11.62 5.52
N ILE A 98 3.21 -12.19 5.11
CA ILE A 98 4.51 -11.97 5.73
C ILE A 98 5.30 -11.01 4.83
N SER A 99 5.29 -9.74 5.18
CA SER A 99 6.00 -8.66 4.48
C SER A 99 6.11 -7.39 5.32
N ALA A 100 7.13 -6.59 5.05
CA ALA A 100 7.26 -5.22 5.52
C ALA A 100 7.19 -4.19 4.36
N SER A 101 6.51 -4.55 3.25
CA SER A 101 6.29 -3.68 2.09
C SER A 101 7.61 -3.09 1.57
N HIS A 102 7.76 -1.78 1.58
CA HIS A 102 8.91 -1.05 1.02
C HIS A 102 10.15 -0.97 1.94
N ASN A 103 10.09 -1.52 3.16
CA ASN A 103 11.23 -1.51 4.09
C ASN A 103 12.39 -2.36 3.56
N PRO A 104 13.64 -2.11 3.99
CA PRO A 104 14.78 -2.97 3.67
C PRO A 104 14.62 -4.38 4.27
N TYR A 105 15.45 -5.34 3.80
CA TYR A 105 15.25 -6.78 4.03
C TYR A 105 15.35 -7.22 5.49
N GLU A 106 16.04 -6.47 6.33
CA GLU A 106 16.19 -6.73 7.76
C GLU A 106 14.87 -6.64 8.53
N HIS A 107 13.94 -5.83 8.00
CA HIS A 107 12.59 -5.73 8.52
C HIS A 107 11.70 -6.80 7.91
N ASN A 108 10.68 -7.23 8.66
CA ASN A 108 9.55 -7.99 8.15
C ASN A 108 8.30 -7.60 8.92
N GLY A 109 7.16 -8.19 8.54
CA GLY A 109 5.89 -7.90 9.17
C GLY A 109 4.90 -9.04 9.02
N ILE A 110 3.82 -8.98 9.78
CA ILE A 110 2.70 -9.91 9.73
C ILE A 110 1.44 -9.07 9.61
N LYS A 111 0.76 -9.16 8.46
CA LYS A 111 -0.54 -8.53 8.19
C LYS A 111 -1.59 -9.62 8.17
N ILE A 112 -2.79 -9.33 8.67
CA ILE A 112 -3.88 -10.32 8.74
C ILE A 112 -5.12 -9.75 8.04
N PHE A 113 -5.67 -10.53 7.12
CA PHE A 113 -6.92 -10.27 6.43
C PHE A 113 -7.99 -11.23 6.96
N GLY A 114 -9.21 -10.76 7.13
CA GLY A 114 -10.36 -11.60 7.45
C GLY A 114 -10.90 -12.36 6.24
N ALA A 115 -11.89 -13.20 6.44
CA ALA A 115 -12.53 -14.03 5.41
C ALA A 115 -13.07 -13.28 4.20
N GLN A 116 -13.31 -11.98 4.31
CA GLN A 116 -13.80 -11.12 3.24
C GLN A 116 -12.68 -10.39 2.47
N GLY A 117 -11.41 -10.71 2.76
CA GLY A 117 -10.25 -10.09 2.12
C GLY A 117 -9.95 -8.66 2.59
N TYR A 118 -10.59 -8.16 3.63
CA TYR A 118 -10.27 -6.89 4.28
C TYR A 118 -9.34 -7.11 5.46
N LYS A 119 -8.51 -6.12 5.81
CA LYS A 119 -7.73 -6.15 7.06
C LYS A 119 -8.62 -6.41 8.25
N LEU A 120 -8.11 -7.04 9.30
CA LEU A 120 -8.86 -7.25 10.54
C LEU A 120 -9.36 -5.92 11.12
N SER A 121 -10.50 -5.96 11.80
CA SER A 121 -10.97 -4.83 12.60
C SER A 121 -10.08 -4.60 13.82
N ASP A 122 -10.04 -3.36 14.31
CA ASP A 122 -9.27 -3.00 15.53
C ASP A 122 -9.65 -3.90 16.70
N GLU A 123 -10.94 -4.23 16.86
CA GLU A 123 -11.42 -5.13 17.91
C GLU A 123 -10.81 -6.54 17.81
N MET A 124 -10.65 -7.05 16.59
CA MET A 124 -10.02 -8.36 16.39
C MET A 124 -8.52 -8.31 16.58
N GLU A 125 -7.87 -7.24 16.10
CA GLU A 125 -6.43 -7.00 16.30
C GLU A 125 -6.11 -6.90 17.81
N GLU A 126 -6.91 -6.17 18.59
CA GLU A 126 -6.78 -6.07 20.06
C GLU A 126 -6.92 -7.43 20.74
N LYS A 127 -7.90 -8.25 20.37
CA LYS A 127 -8.05 -9.61 20.92
C LYS A 127 -6.84 -10.50 20.63
N VAL A 128 -6.31 -10.44 19.42
CA VAL A 128 -5.08 -11.16 19.04
C VAL A 128 -3.90 -10.65 19.86
N GLU A 129 -3.75 -9.32 19.98
CA GLU A 129 -2.68 -8.67 20.74
C GLU A 129 -2.71 -9.07 22.23
N ASP A 130 -3.88 -9.04 22.85
CA ASP A 130 -4.05 -9.41 24.26
C ASP A 130 -3.59 -10.85 24.54
N ILE A 131 -3.92 -11.78 23.64
CA ILE A 131 -3.49 -13.17 23.74
C ILE A 131 -1.96 -13.28 23.53
N VAL A 132 -1.43 -12.57 22.52
CA VAL A 132 0.01 -12.60 22.21
C VAL A 132 0.83 -12.05 23.38
N LEU A 133 0.39 -10.98 23.99
CA LEU A 133 1.09 -10.30 25.11
C LEU A 133 0.84 -10.94 26.46
N SER A 134 -0.14 -11.85 26.59
CA SER A 134 -0.37 -12.57 27.84
C SER A 134 0.81 -13.49 28.16
N GLU A 135 1.17 -13.62 29.42
CA GLU A 135 2.20 -14.58 29.89
C GLU A 135 1.62 -16.00 30.06
N GLU A 136 0.35 -16.20 29.76
CA GLU A 136 -0.34 -17.48 29.95
C GLU A 136 0.14 -18.52 28.93
N SER A 137 0.30 -19.74 29.40
CA SER A 137 0.54 -20.90 28.53
C SER A 137 -0.76 -21.28 27.83
N LEU A 138 -0.75 -21.21 26.50
CA LEU A 138 -1.91 -21.58 25.69
C LEU A 138 -2.02 -23.12 25.58
N PRO A 139 -3.20 -23.70 25.83
CA PRO A 139 -3.38 -25.15 25.77
C PRO A 139 -3.39 -25.64 24.33
N VAL A 140 -2.33 -26.31 23.91
CA VAL A 140 -2.20 -26.87 22.56
C VAL A 140 -3.08 -28.10 22.37
N LYS A 141 -3.56 -28.32 21.17
CA LYS A 141 -4.32 -29.50 20.78
C LYS A 141 -3.44 -30.74 20.72
N THR A 142 -4.03 -31.91 20.87
CA THR A 142 -3.32 -33.20 20.87
C THR A 142 -4.00 -34.19 19.96
N ARG A 143 -3.22 -35.17 19.47
CA ARG A 143 -3.71 -36.30 18.66
C ARG A 143 -4.38 -35.82 17.35
N ASP A 144 -5.62 -36.27 17.12
CA ASP A 144 -6.45 -35.95 15.96
C ASP A 144 -7.03 -34.54 15.93
N GLN A 145 -6.84 -33.77 17.02
CA GLN A 145 -7.24 -32.37 17.10
C GLN A 145 -6.15 -31.39 16.60
N ILE A 146 -4.94 -31.88 16.32
CA ILE A 146 -3.88 -31.04 15.74
C ILE A 146 -4.29 -30.66 14.32
N GLY A 147 -4.13 -29.38 14.00
CA GLY A 147 -4.39 -28.88 12.64
C GLY A 147 -3.40 -29.38 11.61
N MET A 148 -3.69 -29.16 10.34
CA MET A 148 -2.87 -29.69 9.27
C MET A 148 -2.46 -28.61 8.27
N ARG A 149 -1.33 -28.84 7.61
CA ARG A 149 -0.98 -28.11 6.40
C ARG A 149 -1.81 -28.65 5.23
N LEU A 150 -2.61 -27.79 4.64
CA LEU A 150 -3.31 -28.07 3.40
C LEU A 150 -2.35 -27.88 2.21
N HIS A 151 -2.52 -28.69 1.20
CA HIS A 151 -1.83 -28.48 -0.07
C HIS A 151 -2.71 -27.56 -0.91
N GLY A 152 -2.29 -26.30 -1.04
CA GLY A 152 -2.87 -25.39 -2.00
C GLY A 152 -2.75 -25.98 -3.41
N MET A 153 -3.79 -25.85 -4.22
CA MET A 153 -3.72 -26.29 -5.61
C MET A 153 -2.63 -25.49 -6.34
N ARG A 154 -1.90 -26.11 -7.25
CA ARG A 154 -0.83 -25.47 -8.04
C ARG A 154 -1.30 -24.28 -8.87
N GLN A 155 -2.59 -23.99 -8.89
CA GLN A 155 -3.26 -22.98 -9.71
C GLN A 155 -3.41 -21.61 -9.06
N MET A 156 -3.17 -21.45 -7.75
CA MET A 156 -3.47 -20.21 -7.03
C MET A 156 -2.84 -18.94 -7.62
N LYS A 157 -1.55 -19.01 -8.04
CA LYS A 157 -0.93 -17.89 -8.76
C LYS A 157 -1.60 -17.63 -10.10
N SER A 158 -2.01 -18.71 -10.79
CA SER A 158 -2.73 -18.60 -12.06
C SER A 158 -4.10 -17.98 -11.85
N ASP A 159 -4.80 -18.36 -10.79
CA ASP A 159 -6.15 -17.86 -10.50
C ASP A 159 -6.14 -16.34 -10.22
N TYR A 160 -5.16 -15.88 -9.46
CA TYR A 160 -4.95 -14.44 -9.26
C TYR A 160 -4.59 -13.73 -10.58
N ILE A 161 -3.66 -14.28 -11.37
CA ILE A 161 -3.29 -13.72 -12.68
C ILE A 161 -4.51 -13.69 -13.61
N ASP A 162 -5.30 -14.76 -13.67
CA ASP A 162 -6.47 -14.84 -14.52
C ASP A 162 -7.58 -13.86 -14.07
N HIS A 163 -7.72 -13.65 -12.75
CA HIS A 163 -8.55 -12.56 -12.21
C HIS A 163 -8.08 -11.20 -12.73
N LEU A 164 -6.80 -10.87 -12.60
CA LEU A 164 -6.25 -9.59 -13.07
C LEU A 164 -6.47 -9.39 -14.58
N LEU A 165 -6.21 -10.42 -15.37
CA LEU A 165 -6.43 -10.39 -16.83
C LEU A 165 -7.90 -10.14 -17.20
N SER A 166 -8.83 -10.62 -16.40
CA SER A 166 -10.27 -10.43 -16.64
C SER A 166 -10.72 -8.98 -16.45
N THR A 167 -9.89 -8.12 -15.84
CA THR A 167 -10.23 -6.72 -15.55
C THR A 167 -9.94 -5.75 -16.70
N VAL A 168 -9.29 -6.23 -17.78
CA VAL A 168 -8.87 -5.40 -18.92
C VAL A 168 -9.28 -6.04 -20.26
N ASP A 169 -9.68 -5.22 -21.22
CA ASP A 169 -10.16 -5.66 -22.53
C ASP A 169 -9.65 -4.81 -23.71
N CYS A 170 -8.62 -3.97 -23.48
CA CYS A 170 -8.07 -3.08 -24.50
C CYS A 170 -7.02 -3.78 -25.40
N ASP A 171 -6.81 -3.20 -26.59
CA ASP A 171 -5.74 -3.62 -27.49
C ASP A 171 -4.38 -3.04 -27.04
N MET A 172 -3.50 -3.92 -26.56
CA MET A 172 -2.17 -3.55 -26.08
C MET A 172 -1.06 -3.87 -27.11
N ARG A 173 -1.41 -4.25 -28.34
CA ARG A 173 -0.40 -4.62 -29.36
C ARG A 173 0.52 -3.45 -29.71
N GLY A 174 1.80 -3.71 -29.67
CA GLY A 174 2.85 -2.71 -29.93
C GLY A 174 3.29 -1.92 -28.71
N LEU A 175 2.56 -2.00 -27.58
CA LEU A 175 2.97 -1.38 -26.33
C LEU A 175 4.23 -2.05 -25.78
N ARG A 176 5.21 -1.25 -25.36
CA ARG A 176 6.45 -1.68 -24.75
C ARG A 176 6.53 -1.17 -23.32
N VAL A 177 6.68 -2.06 -22.36
CA VAL A 177 6.77 -1.70 -20.93
C VAL A 177 8.05 -2.24 -20.30
N LEU A 178 8.62 -1.48 -19.36
CA LEU A 178 9.71 -1.93 -18.50
C LEU A 178 9.19 -2.06 -17.08
N VAL A 179 9.29 -3.26 -16.50
CA VAL A 179 8.71 -3.59 -15.20
C VAL A 179 9.80 -3.80 -14.16
N ASP A 180 9.77 -3.03 -13.09
CA ASP A 180 10.62 -3.17 -11.91
C ASP A 180 9.84 -3.95 -10.83
N CYS A 181 10.27 -5.18 -10.55
CA CYS A 181 9.65 -6.06 -9.57
C CYS A 181 10.18 -5.87 -8.13
N ALA A 182 11.01 -4.87 -7.87
CA ALA A 182 11.61 -4.58 -6.56
C ALA A 182 12.38 -5.77 -5.93
N ASN A 183 12.74 -6.81 -6.70
CA ASN A 183 13.13 -8.13 -6.18
C ASN A 183 12.14 -8.67 -5.12
N GLY A 184 10.89 -8.25 -5.18
CA GLY A 184 9.81 -8.53 -4.26
C GLY A 184 8.82 -9.58 -4.77
N ALA A 185 7.63 -9.60 -4.20
CA ALA A 185 6.58 -10.58 -4.47
C ALA A 185 6.10 -10.54 -5.93
N ALA A 186 6.11 -9.37 -6.59
CA ALA A 186 5.78 -9.23 -8.01
C ALA A 186 6.68 -10.07 -8.93
N SER A 187 7.92 -10.38 -8.53
CA SER A 187 8.79 -11.27 -9.30
C SER A 187 8.20 -12.66 -9.53
N ALA A 188 7.26 -13.08 -8.69
CA ALA A 188 6.59 -14.38 -8.79
C ALA A 188 5.32 -14.36 -9.67
N THR A 189 4.77 -13.21 -9.97
CA THR A 189 3.48 -13.05 -10.68
C THR A 189 3.58 -12.19 -11.92
N ALA A 190 4.26 -11.05 -11.90
CA ALA A 190 4.34 -10.10 -13.00
C ALA A 190 4.87 -10.71 -14.32
N PRO A 191 5.93 -11.57 -14.34
CA PRO A 191 6.34 -12.20 -15.59
C PRO A 191 5.25 -13.10 -16.21
N GLY A 192 4.49 -13.80 -15.37
CA GLY A 192 3.36 -14.62 -15.81
C GLY A 192 2.16 -13.81 -16.27
N LEU A 193 1.87 -12.68 -15.61
CA LEU A 193 0.79 -11.75 -15.93
C LEU A 193 1.06 -11.05 -17.28
N PHE A 194 2.18 -10.32 -17.37
CA PHE A 194 2.51 -9.55 -18.57
C PHE A 194 2.83 -10.46 -19.77
N GLY A 195 3.33 -11.69 -19.52
CA GLY A 195 3.57 -12.68 -20.58
C GLY A 195 2.30 -13.22 -21.26
N LYS A 196 1.12 -13.06 -20.63
CA LYS A 196 -0.19 -13.42 -21.22
C LYS A 196 -0.85 -12.25 -21.98
N LEU A 197 -0.32 -11.04 -21.87
CA LEU A 197 -0.86 -9.85 -22.54
C LEU A 197 -0.23 -9.64 -23.92
N PRO A 198 -0.95 -9.07 -24.90
CA PRO A 198 -0.44 -8.82 -26.25
C PRO A 198 0.45 -7.55 -26.31
N LEU A 199 1.43 -7.43 -25.40
CA LEU A 199 2.39 -6.35 -25.32
C LEU A 199 3.81 -6.91 -25.17
N HIS A 200 4.83 -6.06 -25.23
CA HIS A 200 6.20 -6.42 -24.94
C HIS A 200 6.60 -5.90 -23.56
N ALA A 201 6.94 -6.80 -22.66
CA ALA A 201 7.42 -6.49 -21.32
C ALA A 201 8.85 -6.99 -21.10
N ASP A 202 9.73 -6.09 -20.67
CA ASP A 202 11.03 -6.44 -20.12
C ASP A 202 11.02 -6.23 -18.60
N PHE A 203 11.81 -7.04 -17.87
CA PHE A 203 11.81 -7.03 -16.41
C PHE A 203 13.19 -6.67 -15.88
N ILE A 204 13.21 -5.86 -14.83
CA ILE A 204 14.39 -5.55 -14.01
C ILE A 204 14.07 -5.84 -12.55
N PHE A 205 15.10 -6.14 -11.77
CA PHE A 205 14.95 -6.49 -10.35
C PHE A 205 13.89 -7.57 -10.10
N ASP A 206 13.95 -8.62 -10.91
CA ASP A 206 13.05 -9.79 -10.89
C ASP A 206 13.72 -11.08 -10.37
N LYS A 207 14.92 -10.94 -9.78
CA LYS A 207 15.74 -12.07 -9.29
C LYS A 207 16.04 -11.91 -7.80
N PRO A 208 15.05 -12.23 -6.94
CA PRO A 208 15.24 -12.12 -5.50
C PRO A 208 16.26 -13.11 -4.98
N ASP A 209 17.12 -12.67 -4.06
CA ASP A 209 18.11 -13.50 -3.37
C ASP A 209 17.89 -13.56 -1.83
N GLY A 210 16.81 -12.94 -1.35
CA GLY A 210 16.43 -12.89 0.05
C GLY A 210 16.86 -11.64 0.79
N ILE A 211 17.84 -10.90 0.25
CA ILE A 211 18.40 -9.68 0.90
C ILE A 211 18.41 -8.46 -0.04
N ASN A 212 18.03 -8.62 -1.29
CA ASN A 212 18.05 -7.55 -2.30
C ASN A 212 16.68 -6.89 -2.54
N ILE A 213 15.63 -7.26 -1.80
CA ILE A 213 14.30 -6.64 -1.90
C ILE A 213 14.36 -5.13 -1.60
N ASN A 214 13.75 -4.29 -2.46
CA ASN A 214 13.74 -2.82 -2.37
C ASN A 214 15.13 -2.15 -2.39
N ASN A 215 16.20 -2.88 -2.62
CA ASN A 215 17.55 -2.34 -2.55
C ASN A 215 17.90 -1.59 -3.85
N GLY A 216 17.71 -0.28 -3.85
CA GLY A 216 17.93 0.59 -5.02
C GLY A 216 17.00 0.31 -6.19
N CYS A 217 15.80 -0.21 -5.92
CA CYS A 217 14.79 -0.59 -6.90
C CYS A 217 13.37 -0.41 -6.35
N GLY A 218 12.39 -0.63 -7.21
CA GLY A 218 10.98 -0.54 -6.88
C GLY A 218 10.47 0.89 -6.70
N SER A 219 9.27 1.02 -6.15
CA SER A 219 8.53 2.29 -6.07
C SER A 219 9.19 3.38 -5.22
N THR A 220 10.17 3.03 -4.38
CA THR A 220 10.92 3.98 -3.55
C THR A 220 12.26 4.42 -4.16
N HIS A 221 12.71 3.75 -5.23
CA HIS A 221 13.99 4.01 -5.92
C HIS A 221 13.82 3.93 -7.44
N MET A 222 13.17 4.95 -8.02
CA MET A 222 12.72 4.98 -9.41
C MET A 222 13.81 5.32 -10.44
N GLU A 223 15.01 5.74 -10.02
CA GLU A 223 16.02 6.35 -10.91
C GLU A 223 16.48 5.39 -12.01
N THR A 224 16.61 4.10 -11.69
CA THR A 224 17.04 3.08 -12.66
C THR A 224 15.94 2.82 -13.68
N LEU A 225 14.69 2.72 -13.23
CA LEU A 225 13.53 2.55 -14.10
C LEU A 225 13.37 3.76 -15.03
N CYS A 226 13.41 4.99 -14.51
CA CYS A 226 13.28 6.22 -15.28
C CYS A 226 14.32 6.28 -16.43
N ARG A 227 15.59 6.00 -16.10
CA ARG A 227 16.67 5.95 -17.13
C ARG A 227 16.46 4.80 -18.11
N GLY A 228 16.03 3.63 -17.63
CA GLY A 228 15.77 2.45 -18.45
C GLY A 228 14.67 2.68 -19.47
N VAL A 229 13.57 3.33 -19.06
CA VAL A 229 12.44 3.67 -19.96
C VAL A 229 12.92 4.53 -21.12
N VAL A 230 13.64 5.61 -20.83
CA VAL A 230 14.15 6.53 -21.87
C VAL A 230 15.17 5.84 -22.78
N ALA A 231 16.14 5.15 -22.21
CA ALA A 231 17.22 4.50 -22.97
C ALA A 231 16.68 3.36 -23.85
N GLY A 232 15.74 2.57 -23.34
CA GLY A 232 15.13 1.44 -24.04
C GLY A 232 13.97 1.83 -24.96
N LYS A 233 13.55 3.11 -24.95
CA LYS A 233 12.39 3.63 -25.68
C LYS A 233 11.13 2.84 -25.39
N TYR A 234 10.85 2.62 -24.10
CA TYR A 234 9.59 2.05 -23.64
C TYR A 234 8.51 3.14 -23.58
N ASP A 235 7.27 2.73 -23.78
CA ASP A 235 6.10 3.61 -23.69
C ASP A 235 5.76 3.92 -22.24
N LEU A 236 6.00 2.93 -21.35
CA LEU A 236 5.75 3.02 -19.91
C LEU A 236 6.82 2.28 -19.12
N GLY A 237 7.14 2.80 -17.95
CA GLY A 237 7.76 2.06 -16.85
C GLY A 237 6.75 1.75 -15.76
N ILE A 238 6.92 0.62 -15.07
CA ILE A 238 6.04 0.16 -13.99
C ILE A 238 6.95 -0.26 -12.84
N ALA A 239 6.75 0.28 -11.64
CA ALA A 239 7.49 -0.11 -10.44
C ALA A 239 6.53 -0.53 -9.34
N PHE A 240 6.78 -1.71 -8.78
CA PHE A 240 6.11 -2.21 -7.59
C PHE A 240 6.96 -1.95 -6.35
N ASP A 241 6.37 -2.11 -5.16
CA ASP A 241 7.13 -2.25 -3.93
C ASP A 241 7.30 -3.74 -3.54
N GLY A 242 7.90 -4.01 -2.40
CA GLY A 242 8.31 -5.38 -2.02
C GLY A 242 7.19 -6.40 -1.95
N ASP A 243 5.96 -6.00 -1.59
CA ASP A 243 4.79 -6.88 -1.54
C ASP A 243 3.72 -6.53 -2.60
N ALA A 244 4.07 -5.64 -3.52
CA ALA A 244 3.29 -5.28 -4.70
C ALA A 244 1.86 -4.77 -4.40
N ASP A 245 1.65 -4.15 -3.23
CA ASP A 245 0.41 -3.45 -2.93
C ASP A 245 0.42 -2.02 -3.48
N ARG A 246 1.59 -1.55 -3.98
CA ARG A 246 1.81 -0.23 -4.61
C ARG A 246 2.31 -0.36 -6.03
N CYS A 247 1.91 0.61 -6.86
CA CYS A 247 2.42 0.80 -8.21
C CYS A 247 2.68 2.29 -8.46
N LEU A 248 3.90 2.60 -8.88
CA LEU A 248 4.23 3.87 -9.52
C LEU A 248 4.60 3.62 -10.98
N LEU A 249 4.34 4.58 -11.85
CA LEU A 249 4.66 4.44 -13.26
C LEU A 249 5.66 5.51 -13.70
N VAL A 250 6.15 5.34 -14.93
CA VAL A 250 7.08 6.28 -15.58
C VAL A 250 6.60 6.51 -17.02
N ASP A 251 6.53 7.76 -17.45
CA ASP A 251 6.19 8.11 -18.82
C ASP A 251 7.38 7.89 -19.79
N GLU A 252 7.14 7.98 -21.07
CA GLU A 252 8.15 7.79 -22.14
C GLU A 252 9.30 8.79 -22.09
N LYS A 253 9.19 9.86 -21.28
CA LYS A 253 10.22 10.88 -21.05
C LYS A 253 11.02 10.64 -19.78
N GLY A 254 10.66 9.62 -19.00
CA GLY A 254 11.33 9.29 -17.75
C GLY A 254 10.79 10.03 -16.51
N HIS A 255 9.62 10.68 -16.62
CA HIS A 255 9.00 11.35 -15.48
C HIS A 255 8.10 10.36 -14.69
N ILE A 256 8.15 10.47 -13.37
CA ILE A 256 7.34 9.65 -12.48
C ILE A 256 5.87 10.04 -12.59
N ILE A 257 5.03 9.03 -12.70
CA ILE A 257 3.57 9.10 -12.59
C ILE A 257 3.22 8.50 -11.22
N ASP A 258 2.93 9.37 -10.26
CA ASP A 258 2.59 8.97 -8.90
C ASP A 258 1.12 8.54 -8.75
N GLY A 259 0.74 8.10 -7.54
CA GLY A 259 -0.62 7.63 -7.26
C GLY A 259 -1.69 8.69 -7.53
N ASP A 260 -1.40 9.98 -7.32
CA ASP A 260 -2.35 11.05 -7.60
C ASP A 260 -2.68 11.17 -9.10
N LYS A 261 -1.66 11.05 -9.96
CA LYS A 261 -1.84 11.02 -11.41
C LYS A 261 -2.57 9.76 -11.87
N VAL A 262 -2.29 8.61 -11.22
CA VAL A 262 -3.01 7.36 -11.46
C VAL A 262 -4.49 7.52 -11.12
N LEU A 263 -4.81 8.07 -9.94
CA LEU A 263 -6.18 8.34 -9.52
C LEU A 263 -6.90 9.28 -10.49
N ALA A 264 -6.24 10.33 -10.98
CA ALA A 264 -6.80 11.27 -11.94
C ALA A 264 -7.10 10.60 -13.29
N VAL A 265 -6.16 9.85 -13.84
CA VAL A 265 -6.28 9.17 -15.14
C VAL A 265 -7.35 8.07 -15.08
N CYS A 266 -7.23 7.16 -14.10
CA CYS A 266 -8.15 6.05 -13.94
C CYS A 266 -9.56 6.53 -13.55
N GLY A 267 -9.68 7.51 -12.65
CA GLY A 267 -10.97 8.12 -12.29
C GLY A 267 -11.65 8.75 -13.50
N LYS A 268 -10.91 9.44 -14.38
CA LYS A 268 -11.44 9.98 -15.64
C LYS A 268 -11.90 8.88 -16.60
N ALA A 269 -11.14 7.78 -16.70
CA ALA A 269 -11.52 6.63 -17.53
C ALA A 269 -12.77 5.94 -16.98
N MET A 270 -12.83 5.69 -15.67
CA MET A 270 -14.00 5.08 -15.01
C MET A 270 -15.26 5.94 -15.16
N ARG A 271 -15.15 7.27 -15.06
CA ARG A 271 -16.28 8.16 -15.29
C ARG A 271 -16.81 8.06 -16.73
N ARG A 272 -15.91 7.97 -17.73
CA ARG A 272 -16.32 7.77 -19.13
C ARG A 272 -17.09 6.46 -19.34
N LYS A 273 -16.70 5.41 -18.58
CA LYS A 273 -17.37 4.09 -18.61
C LYS A 273 -18.65 4.05 -17.75
N GLY A 274 -18.92 5.07 -16.94
CA GLY A 274 -20.06 5.10 -16.02
C GLY A 274 -19.87 4.24 -14.77
N SER A 275 -18.63 3.80 -14.47
CA SER A 275 -18.28 2.97 -13.30
C SER A 275 -17.76 3.77 -12.11
N LEU A 276 -17.65 5.11 -12.21
CA LEU A 276 -17.24 5.98 -11.13
C LEU A 276 -18.44 6.46 -10.31
N ASN A 277 -18.79 5.73 -9.27
CA ASN A 277 -19.93 6.08 -8.43
C ASN A 277 -19.75 7.44 -7.75
N GLY A 278 -20.77 8.32 -7.85
CA GLY A 278 -20.77 9.66 -7.29
C GLY A 278 -19.73 10.62 -7.92
N ASN A 279 -19.10 10.26 -9.04
CA ASN A 279 -17.95 10.98 -9.61
C ASN A 279 -16.85 11.24 -8.57
N ALA A 280 -16.69 10.33 -7.61
CA ALA A 280 -15.83 10.52 -6.44
C ALA A 280 -14.50 9.79 -6.58
N ILE A 281 -13.45 10.48 -6.14
CA ILE A 281 -12.10 9.93 -5.93
C ILE A 281 -11.80 10.11 -4.44
N VAL A 282 -11.39 9.04 -3.76
CA VAL A 282 -10.96 9.09 -2.37
C VAL A 282 -9.44 9.15 -2.31
N ALA A 283 -8.90 10.10 -1.58
CA ALA A 283 -7.45 10.27 -1.43
C ALA A 283 -7.12 10.64 0.03
N THR A 284 -5.86 10.82 0.36
CA THR A 284 -5.47 11.29 1.68
C THR A 284 -5.19 12.80 1.68
N VAL A 285 -5.10 13.39 2.87
CA VAL A 285 -4.67 14.78 3.04
C VAL A 285 -3.25 15.04 2.49
N MET A 286 -2.49 14.00 2.16
CA MET A 286 -1.16 14.12 1.55
C MET A 286 -1.18 14.25 0.03
N SER A 287 -2.32 14.00 -0.63
CA SER A 287 -2.41 14.13 -2.09
C SER A 287 -2.09 15.55 -2.55
N ASN A 288 -1.34 15.64 -3.63
CA ASN A 288 -0.82 16.90 -4.17
C ASN A 288 -1.92 17.86 -4.60
N LEU A 289 -1.69 19.16 -4.46
CA LEU A 289 -2.61 20.21 -4.89
C LEU A 289 -3.07 20.03 -6.36
N GLY A 290 -2.23 19.40 -7.19
CA GLY A 290 -2.57 19.06 -8.56
C GLY A 290 -3.80 18.15 -8.69
N LEU A 291 -3.96 17.17 -7.81
CA LEU A 291 -5.15 16.32 -7.77
C LEU A 291 -6.39 17.11 -7.34
N HIS A 292 -6.25 18.01 -6.34
CA HIS A 292 -7.32 18.89 -5.91
C HIS A 292 -7.81 19.78 -7.08
N GLU A 293 -6.86 20.37 -7.82
CA GLU A 293 -7.20 21.19 -8.98
C GLU A 293 -7.82 20.39 -10.12
N PHE A 294 -7.29 19.20 -10.39
CA PHE A 294 -7.86 18.29 -11.39
C PHE A 294 -9.33 17.98 -11.05
N CYS A 295 -9.60 17.61 -9.82
CA CYS A 295 -10.96 17.29 -9.38
C CYS A 295 -11.88 18.51 -9.47
N ARG A 296 -11.44 19.67 -8.98
CA ARG A 296 -12.21 20.91 -9.04
C ARG A 296 -12.53 21.35 -10.49
N LYS A 297 -11.53 21.32 -11.39
CA LYS A 297 -11.71 21.71 -12.80
C LYS A 297 -12.55 20.72 -13.60
N GLY A 298 -12.45 19.43 -13.24
CA GLY A 298 -13.13 18.34 -13.92
C GLY A 298 -14.51 17.98 -13.35
N ASP A 299 -14.97 18.67 -12.32
CA ASP A 299 -16.23 18.36 -11.61
C ASP A 299 -16.23 16.91 -11.06
N PHE A 300 -15.12 16.55 -10.39
CA PHE A 300 -15.02 15.34 -9.59
C PHE A 300 -15.16 15.71 -8.11
N LEU A 301 -15.80 14.85 -7.34
CA LEU A 301 -15.78 14.93 -5.89
C LEU A 301 -14.47 14.34 -5.38
N LEU A 302 -13.59 15.18 -4.80
CA LEU A 302 -12.42 14.70 -4.08
C LEU A 302 -12.76 14.57 -2.59
N VAL A 303 -12.62 13.37 -2.04
CA VAL A 303 -12.83 13.09 -0.61
C VAL A 303 -11.48 12.77 0.01
N CYS A 304 -10.99 13.65 0.89
CA CYS A 304 -9.72 13.46 1.58
C CYS A 304 -9.95 12.84 2.96
N THR A 305 -9.17 11.81 3.27
CA THR A 305 -9.10 11.15 4.58
C THR A 305 -7.78 11.45 5.27
N ASP A 306 -7.64 11.05 6.52
CA ASP A 306 -6.34 10.94 7.16
C ASP A 306 -5.41 9.98 6.40
N VAL A 307 -4.11 10.08 6.68
CA VAL A 307 -3.08 9.23 6.06
C VAL A 307 -3.24 7.79 6.52
N GLY A 308 -3.20 6.88 5.58
CA GLY A 308 -3.30 5.43 5.78
C GLY A 308 -4.34 4.82 4.86
N ASP A 309 -3.96 3.74 4.21
CA ASP A 309 -4.79 2.97 3.27
C ASP A 309 -6.12 2.50 3.88
N ARG A 310 -6.10 2.19 5.19
CA ARG A 310 -7.29 1.81 5.95
C ARG A 310 -8.36 2.90 5.94
N HIS A 311 -8.00 4.16 6.19
CA HIS A 311 -8.94 5.29 6.19
C HIS A 311 -9.52 5.54 4.80
N VAL A 312 -8.70 5.37 3.75
CA VAL A 312 -9.16 5.46 2.36
C VAL A 312 -10.21 4.39 2.08
N LEU A 313 -9.90 3.13 2.41
CA LEU A 313 -10.80 2.01 2.18
C LEU A 313 -12.11 2.13 2.98
N GLU A 314 -12.03 2.47 4.26
CA GLU A 314 -13.21 2.69 5.12
C GLU A 314 -14.14 3.74 4.51
N LYS A 315 -13.58 4.87 4.04
CA LYS A 315 -14.38 5.91 3.39
C LYS A 315 -14.98 5.45 2.07
N MET A 316 -14.26 4.66 1.28
CA MET A 316 -14.78 4.07 0.05
C MET A 316 -15.95 3.12 0.33
N ILE A 317 -15.86 2.31 1.37
CA ILE A 317 -16.93 1.37 1.77
C ILE A 317 -18.15 2.14 2.27
N GLU A 318 -17.94 3.08 3.21
CA GLU A 318 -19.01 3.89 3.82
C GLU A 318 -19.86 4.62 2.77
N CYS A 319 -19.20 5.21 1.76
CA CYS A 319 -19.87 6.04 0.76
C CYS A 319 -20.17 5.30 -0.57
N GLY A 320 -19.74 4.05 -0.70
CA GLY A 320 -19.91 3.29 -1.94
C GLY A 320 -19.01 3.74 -3.09
N TYR A 321 -17.89 4.42 -2.82
CA TYR A 321 -16.97 4.90 -3.85
C TYR A 321 -16.09 3.78 -4.41
N MET A 322 -15.68 3.91 -5.69
CA MET A 322 -15.10 2.83 -6.46
C MET A 322 -13.59 2.92 -6.64
N ILE A 323 -13.00 4.10 -6.51
CA ILE A 323 -11.55 4.32 -6.62
C ILE A 323 -11.06 5.20 -5.47
N GLY A 324 -9.93 4.82 -4.90
CA GLY A 324 -9.23 5.60 -3.90
C GLY A 324 -7.78 5.17 -3.77
N GLY A 325 -6.97 5.98 -3.10
CA GLY A 325 -5.56 5.63 -2.91
C GLY A 325 -4.74 6.74 -2.31
N GLU A 326 -3.43 6.53 -2.37
CA GLU A 326 -2.41 7.43 -1.84
C GLU A 326 -1.41 7.83 -2.93
N GLN A 327 -0.80 8.99 -2.80
CA GLN A 327 0.28 9.44 -3.69
C GLN A 327 1.43 8.42 -3.78
N SER A 328 1.65 7.64 -2.72
CA SER A 328 2.67 6.57 -2.66
C SER A 328 2.44 5.41 -3.64
N GLY A 329 1.31 5.38 -4.34
CA GLY A 329 0.97 4.36 -5.34
C GLY A 329 0.07 3.24 -4.82
N HIS A 330 -0.34 3.25 -3.55
CA HIS A 330 -1.36 2.33 -3.03
C HIS A 330 -2.71 2.75 -3.57
N THR A 331 -3.21 2.07 -4.61
CA THR A 331 -4.47 2.38 -5.29
C THR A 331 -5.45 1.22 -5.18
N ILE A 332 -6.67 1.51 -4.79
CA ILE A 332 -7.75 0.56 -4.57
C ILE A 332 -8.80 0.73 -5.68
N PHE A 333 -9.04 -0.32 -6.44
CA PHE A 333 -10.17 -0.45 -7.37
C PHE A 333 -11.19 -1.40 -6.75
N ARG A 334 -12.16 -0.85 -6.03
CA ARG A 334 -13.09 -1.63 -5.19
C ARG A 334 -13.98 -2.61 -5.95
N GLU A 335 -14.13 -2.44 -7.26
CA GLU A 335 -14.81 -3.41 -8.12
C GLU A 335 -14.04 -4.73 -8.22
N TYR A 336 -12.70 -4.69 -8.12
CA TYR A 336 -11.83 -5.83 -8.39
C TYR A 336 -11.02 -6.31 -7.19
N ALA A 337 -10.76 -5.43 -6.21
CA ALA A 337 -9.90 -5.72 -5.08
C ALA A 337 -10.42 -5.11 -3.76
N THR A 338 -10.07 -5.73 -2.66
CA THR A 338 -10.42 -5.31 -1.29
C THR A 338 -9.30 -4.51 -0.60
N THR A 339 -8.16 -4.35 -1.27
CA THR A 339 -6.99 -3.59 -0.82
C THR A 339 -6.27 -2.98 -2.02
N GLY A 340 -5.24 -2.18 -1.81
CA GLY A 340 -4.38 -1.72 -2.89
C GLY A 340 -3.71 -2.90 -3.59
N ASP A 341 -3.67 -2.81 -4.92
CA ASP A 341 -3.10 -3.84 -5.79
C ASP A 341 -2.27 -3.17 -6.89
N GLY A 342 -0.96 -3.36 -6.80
CA GLY A 342 -0.03 -2.73 -7.74
C GLY A 342 -0.16 -3.30 -9.15
N GLU A 343 -0.31 -4.62 -9.29
CA GLU A 343 -0.44 -5.27 -10.61
C GLU A 343 -1.78 -4.90 -11.26
N LEU A 344 -2.87 -4.86 -10.51
CA LEU A 344 -4.16 -4.34 -10.95
C LEU A 344 -4.05 -2.87 -11.37
N THR A 345 -3.39 -2.04 -10.56
CA THR A 345 -3.19 -0.61 -10.83
C THR A 345 -2.46 -0.40 -12.16
N ALA A 346 -1.39 -1.18 -12.40
CA ALA A 346 -0.66 -1.14 -13.67
C ALA A 346 -1.59 -1.47 -14.86
N LEU A 347 -2.40 -2.51 -14.74
CA LEU A 347 -3.34 -2.91 -15.80
C LEU A 347 -4.44 -1.87 -16.05
N GLN A 348 -5.04 -1.31 -14.98
CA GLN A 348 -6.09 -0.29 -15.13
C GLN A 348 -5.53 1.00 -15.74
N PHE A 349 -4.29 1.37 -15.41
CA PHE A 349 -3.62 2.49 -16.06
C PHE A 349 -3.32 2.21 -17.54
N ILE A 350 -2.81 1.01 -17.86
CA ILE A 350 -2.59 0.58 -19.26
C ILE A 350 -3.91 0.60 -20.05
N GLN A 351 -5.00 0.13 -19.47
CA GLN A 351 -6.35 0.19 -20.07
C GLN A 351 -6.69 1.66 -20.42
N ALA A 352 -6.55 2.58 -19.48
CA ALA A 352 -6.85 4.01 -19.69
C ALA A 352 -5.91 4.64 -20.72
N TYR A 353 -4.65 4.24 -20.74
CA TYR A 353 -3.64 4.69 -21.71
C TYR A 353 -3.98 4.25 -23.13
N CYS A 354 -4.27 2.97 -23.33
CA CYS A 354 -4.63 2.42 -24.64
C CYS A 354 -5.93 3.06 -25.19
N GLU A 355 -6.93 3.26 -24.33
CA GLU A 355 -8.17 3.93 -24.69
C GLU A 355 -8.00 5.41 -25.05
N ALA A 356 -7.03 6.09 -24.45
CA ALA A 356 -6.74 7.49 -24.74
C ALA A 356 -6.00 7.67 -26.05
N GLY A 357 -5.11 6.74 -26.43
CA GLY A 357 -4.35 6.77 -27.67
C GLY A 357 -3.36 7.93 -27.79
N VAL A 358 -2.91 8.47 -26.66
CA VAL A 358 -1.91 9.57 -26.60
C VAL A 358 -0.71 9.13 -25.75
N PRO A 359 0.48 9.74 -25.88
CA PRO A 359 1.62 9.45 -25.04
C PRO A 359 1.29 9.59 -23.54
N ALA A 360 1.96 8.81 -22.69
CA ALA A 360 1.71 8.82 -21.25
C ALA A 360 1.94 10.22 -20.64
N SER A 361 2.98 10.92 -21.07
CA SER A 361 3.27 12.29 -20.63
C SER A 361 2.16 13.30 -20.96
N GLU A 362 1.44 13.09 -22.05
CA GLU A 362 0.27 13.89 -22.44
C GLU A 362 -0.95 13.47 -21.61
N LEU A 363 -1.17 12.16 -21.46
CA LEU A 363 -2.29 11.60 -20.69
C LEU A 363 -2.32 12.15 -19.28
N VAL A 364 -1.18 12.14 -18.58
CA VAL A 364 -1.08 12.58 -17.17
C VAL A 364 -1.00 14.10 -17.01
N SER A 365 -0.86 14.86 -18.10
CA SER A 365 -0.81 16.33 -18.05
C SER A 365 -2.11 16.96 -17.49
N CYS A 366 -3.19 16.19 -17.43
CA CYS A 366 -4.45 16.63 -16.83
C CYS A 366 -4.34 16.87 -15.31
N CYS A 367 -3.35 16.25 -14.65
CA CYS A 367 -3.07 16.41 -13.22
C CYS A 367 -1.65 17.00 -13.08
N ALA A 368 -1.57 18.30 -12.85
CA ALA A 368 -0.31 19.00 -12.64
C ALA A 368 0.36 18.55 -11.34
N GLN A 369 1.68 18.64 -11.27
CA GLN A 369 2.42 18.39 -10.03
C GLN A 369 2.94 19.70 -9.47
N TYR A 370 2.50 20.05 -8.27
CA TYR A 370 3.04 21.18 -7.55
C TYR A 370 4.30 20.77 -6.79
N PRO A 371 5.41 21.54 -6.90
CA PRO A 371 6.56 21.36 -6.04
C PRO A 371 6.18 21.32 -4.57
N GLN A 372 6.72 20.34 -3.84
CA GLN A 372 6.44 20.11 -2.42
C GLN A 372 7.73 20.21 -1.61
N GLU A 373 7.67 20.89 -0.48
CA GLU A 373 8.71 20.93 0.54
C GLU A 373 8.15 20.37 1.85
N LEU A 374 8.87 19.41 2.46
CA LEU A 374 8.52 18.82 3.75
C LEU A 374 9.64 19.05 4.75
N ILE A 375 9.36 19.80 5.80
CA ILE A 375 10.30 20.04 6.90
C ILE A 375 9.79 19.35 8.18
N ASN A 376 10.61 18.48 8.74
CA ASN A 376 10.37 17.85 10.03
C ASN A 376 10.96 18.74 11.13
N VAL A 377 10.12 19.28 12.01
CA VAL A 377 10.53 20.13 13.12
C VAL A 377 10.54 19.30 14.39
N PRO A 378 11.73 18.96 14.96
CA PRO A 378 11.80 18.26 16.23
C PRO A 378 11.20 19.12 17.36
N VAL A 379 10.43 18.46 18.22
CA VAL A 379 9.82 19.10 19.41
C VAL A 379 10.12 18.24 20.64
N SER A 380 9.91 18.81 21.84
CA SER A 380 10.15 18.04 23.07
C SER A 380 9.26 16.79 23.13
N ALA A 381 9.84 15.65 23.45
CA ALA A 381 9.12 14.41 23.69
C ALA A 381 8.35 14.42 25.03
N VAL A 382 8.64 15.39 25.91
CA VAL A 382 8.08 15.49 27.27
C VAL A 382 7.04 16.61 27.34
N GLY A 383 5.96 16.36 28.05
CA GLY A 383 4.99 17.39 28.43
C GLY A 383 3.98 17.82 27.36
N GLY A 384 3.66 16.93 26.38
CA GLY A 384 2.61 17.23 25.41
C GLY A 384 2.94 18.42 24.49
N ALA A 385 4.22 18.55 24.09
CA ALA A 385 4.65 19.70 23.28
C ALA A 385 3.97 19.73 21.92
N LYS A 386 3.75 18.58 21.28
CA LYS A 386 3.03 18.52 20.00
C LYS A 386 1.62 19.08 20.13
N GLU A 387 0.88 18.62 21.13
CA GLU A 387 -0.50 19.03 21.40
C GLU A 387 -0.58 20.51 21.72
N ARG A 388 0.34 21.05 22.53
CA ARG A 388 0.38 22.48 22.86
C ARG A 388 0.66 23.34 21.64
N ILE A 389 1.65 22.97 20.82
CA ILE A 389 1.99 23.72 19.60
C ILE A 389 0.83 23.69 18.61
N MET A 390 0.21 22.51 18.41
CA MET A 390 -0.95 22.37 17.52
C MET A 390 -2.20 23.11 18.01
N ALA A 391 -2.33 23.36 19.31
CA ALA A 391 -3.41 24.13 19.90
C ALA A 391 -3.12 25.63 20.00
N ASP A 392 -1.93 26.09 19.60
CA ASP A 392 -1.55 27.51 19.69
C ASP A 392 -2.15 28.31 18.52
N ASP A 393 -3.03 29.26 18.83
CA ASP A 393 -3.69 30.11 17.83
C ASP A 393 -2.71 30.91 16.97
N ARG A 394 -1.54 31.28 17.51
CA ARG A 394 -0.49 32.01 16.78
C ARG A 394 0.06 31.21 15.62
N LEU A 395 0.15 29.87 15.76
CA LEU A 395 0.55 28.99 14.65
C LEU A 395 -0.43 29.11 13.49
N TRP A 396 -1.72 29.01 13.79
CA TRP A 396 -2.76 29.04 12.76
C TRP A 396 -2.98 30.43 12.15
N GLU A 397 -2.69 31.48 12.90
CA GLU A 397 -2.62 32.85 12.35
C GLU A 397 -1.49 32.99 11.34
N GLN A 398 -0.30 32.45 11.69
CA GLN A 398 0.84 32.44 10.77
C GLN A 398 0.57 31.59 9.53
N VAL A 399 -0.05 30.42 9.68
CA VAL A 399 -0.48 29.58 8.56
C VAL A 399 -1.42 30.33 7.63
N ARG A 400 -2.49 30.93 8.16
CA ARG A 400 -3.46 31.71 7.35
C ARG A 400 -2.77 32.85 6.59
N SER A 401 -1.86 33.58 7.23
CA SER A 401 -1.11 34.66 6.59
C SER A 401 -0.26 34.16 5.41
N GLN A 402 0.37 32.97 5.54
CA GLN A 402 1.14 32.36 4.46
C GLN A 402 0.23 31.81 3.35
N GLU A 403 -0.92 31.24 3.69
CA GLU A 403 -1.91 30.77 2.69
C GLU A 403 -2.48 31.94 1.88
N GLU A 404 -2.79 33.07 2.52
CA GLU A 404 -3.20 34.28 1.82
C GLU A 404 -2.11 34.79 0.86
N ALA A 405 -0.83 34.74 1.27
CA ALA A 405 0.29 35.11 0.42
C ALA A 405 0.47 34.18 -0.78
N LEU A 406 0.14 32.88 -0.64
CA LEU A 406 0.14 31.91 -1.74
C LEU A 406 -1.02 32.14 -2.74
N ASN A 407 -2.01 32.96 -2.39
CA ASN A 407 -3.11 33.41 -3.27
C ASN A 407 -3.82 32.26 -4.03
N GLY A 408 -4.05 31.13 -3.36
CA GLY A 408 -4.67 29.93 -3.95
C GLY A 408 -3.77 29.12 -4.88
N GLU A 409 -2.49 29.50 -5.01
CA GLU A 409 -1.49 28.81 -5.85
C GLU A 409 -0.51 27.95 -5.03
N GLY A 410 -0.93 27.58 -3.84
CA GLY A 410 -0.20 26.73 -2.92
C GLY A 410 -1.09 26.20 -1.80
N ARG A 411 -0.54 25.32 -1.00
CA ARG A 411 -1.20 24.68 0.13
C ARG A 411 -0.21 24.45 1.27
N ILE A 412 -0.68 24.57 2.49
CA ILE A 412 0.09 24.33 3.70
C ILE A 412 -0.60 23.20 4.49
N LEU A 413 0.17 22.21 4.91
CA LEU A 413 -0.31 21.15 5.79
C LEU A 413 0.66 21.02 6.98
N ILE A 414 0.17 21.25 8.18
CA ILE A 414 0.92 21.02 9.41
C ILE A 414 0.27 19.90 10.19
N ARG A 415 1.08 18.89 10.58
CA ARG A 415 0.58 17.77 11.36
C ARG A 415 1.63 17.23 12.34
N PRO A 416 1.20 16.73 13.51
CA PRO A 416 2.10 16.01 14.40
C PRO A 416 2.46 14.65 13.80
N SER A 417 3.70 14.17 14.05
CA SER A 417 4.05 12.79 13.77
C SER A 417 3.38 11.86 14.79
N GLY A 418 2.82 10.75 14.33
CA GLY A 418 2.23 9.73 15.20
C GLY A 418 3.26 8.96 16.03
N THR A 419 4.46 8.76 15.47
CA THR A 419 5.50 7.89 16.04
C THR A 419 6.71 8.63 16.60
N GLU A 420 6.97 9.85 16.15
CA GLU A 420 8.18 10.62 16.49
C GLU A 420 7.81 11.93 17.20
N ALA A 421 8.75 12.46 17.99
CA ALA A 421 8.60 13.74 18.66
C ALA A 421 8.89 14.90 17.69
N LEU A 422 8.07 15.07 16.66
CA LEU A 422 8.21 16.13 15.66
C LEU A 422 6.85 16.57 15.09
N ILE A 423 6.85 17.79 14.54
CA ILE A 423 5.76 18.35 13.73
C ILE A 423 6.24 18.40 12.28
N ARG A 424 5.42 17.95 11.37
CA ARG A 424 5.68 17.95 9.93
C ARG A 424 5.02 19.19 9.31
N VAL A 425 5.84 20.00 8.65
CA VAL A 425 5.39 21.17 7.88
C VAL A 425 5.56 20.82 6.41
N MET A 426 4.47 20.66 5.70
CA MET A 426 4.44 20.42 4.27
C MET A 426 3.86 21.65 3.57
N VAL A 427 4.55 22.11 2.54
CA VAL A 427 4.10 23.22 1.69
C VAL A 427 4.20 22.81 0.24
N GLU A 428 3.13 23.04 -0.49
CA GLU A 428 3.08 22.92 -1.95
C GLU A 428 2.89 24.31 -2.54
N ALA A 429 3.63 24.61 -3.62
CA ALA A 429 3.54 25.90 -4.29
C ALA A 429 3.93 25.79 -5.77
N LYS A 430 3.69 26.85 -6.56
CA LYS A 430 4.06 26.91 -7.98
C LYS A 430 5.54 26.67 -8.27
N THR A 431 6.42 27.04 -7.37
CA THR A 431 7.88 26.87 -7.53
C THR A 431 8.48 26.27 -6.28
N VAL A 432 9.58 25.54 -6.44
CA VAL A 432 10.35 24.97 -5.32
C VAL A 432 10.81 26.08 -4.36
N GLU A 433 11.21 27.23 -4.87
CA GLU A 433 11.69 28.35 -4.06
C GLU A 433 10.59 28.89 -3.12
N ILE A 434 9.37 29.06 -3.64
CA ILE A 434 8.22 29.51 -2.83
C ILE A 434 7.88 28.46 -1.76
N ALA A 435 7.79 27.18 -2.15
CA ALA A 435 7.50 26.11 -1.22
C ALA A 435 8.53 26.05 -0.08
N HIS A 436 9.82 26.11 -0.43
CA HIS A 436 10.92 26.10 0.55
C HIS A 436 10.86 27.30 1.50
N ASN A 437 10.70 28.50 1.00
CA ASN A 437 10.70 29.71 1.81
C ASN A 437 9.53 29.72 2.81
N VAL A 438 8.34 29.34 2.38
CA VAL A 438 7.16 29.25 3.26
C VAL A 438 7.32 28.14 4.29
N ALA A 439 7.78 26.95 3.88
CA ALA A 439 8.00 25.82 4.79
C ALA A 439 9.05 26.18 5.85
N LYS A 440 10.14 26.82 5.46
CA LYS A 440 11.20 27.28 6.37
C LYS A 440 10.69 28.31 7.36
N THR A 441 9.93 29.30 6.89
CA THR A 441 9.33 30.35 7.76
C THR A 441 8.45 29.73 8.84
N LEU A 442 7.58 28.79 8.47
CA LEU A 442 6.71 28.09 9.41
C LEU A 442 7.49 27.18 10.37
N ALA A 443 8.49 26.46 9.86
CA ALA A 443 9.34 25.61 10.67
C ALA A 443 10.15 26.41 11.72
N GLU A 444 10.66 27.58 11.34
CA GLU A 444 11.35 28.48 12.27
C GLU A 444 10.37 29.05 13.31
N PHE A 445 9.16 29.42 12.91
CA PHE A 445 8.13 29.89 13.83
C PHE A 445 7.75 28.81 14.86
N ILE A 446 7.51 27.56 14.43
CA ILE A 446 7.19 26.43 15.33
C ILE A 446 8.27 26.23 16.40
N LYS A 447 9.56 26.45 16.08
CA LYS A 447 10.66 26.35 17.07
C LYS A 447 10.59 27.43 18.16
N THR A 448 9.83 28.50 17.98
CA THR A 448 9.65 29.57 18.96
C THR A 448 8.46 29.34 19.90
N LEU A 449 7.60 28.38 19.61
CA LEU A 449 6.45 27.99 20.40
C LEU A 449 6.81 26.93 21.45
#